data_544b984e56834d5e01fd440bc339768a
#
_entry.id   544b984e56834d5e01fd440bc339768a
#
_cell.length_a   1.000
_cell.length_b   1.000
_cell.length_c   1.000
_cell.angle_alpha   90.00
_cell.angle_beta   90.00
_cell.angle_gamma   90.00
#
_symmetry.space_group_name_H-M   'P 1'
#
loop_
_entity.id
_entity.type
_entity.pdbx_description
1 polymer ?
#
loop_
_entity_poly.entity_id
_entity_poly.type
_entity_poly.pdbx_seq_one_letter_code
_entity_poly.pdbx_strand_id
1 'polypeptide(L)'
;MSLVFQLAPQPSVPVLGQAEKFPVRRIYCVGRNYEEHAKEMGFTGREPPFFFLKPADALVVVNEGATGEMAYPSLTQNLHHEIELVVAIGTGGRNIKAADAEKHIYGYAVGLDM
;
A
#
# COMPACT_ATOMS: atom_id res chain seq x y z
N MET A 1 14.51 26.91 6.46
CA MET A 1 13.22 27.24 5.82
C MET A 1 12.16 27.40 6.88
N SER A 2 11.44 28.48 6.87
CA SER A 2 10.30 28.69 7.76
C SER A 2 9.03 28.16 7.11
N LEU A 3 8.21 27.49 7.90
CA LEU A 3 6.94 26.96 7.46
C LEU A 3 5.80 27.59 8.24
N VAL A 4 4.66 27.76 7.59
CA VAL A 4 3.46 28.30 8.22
C VAL A 4 2.94 27.35 9.31
N PHE A 5 3.05 26.04 9.06
CA PHE A 5 2.66 25.01 10.00
C PHE A 5 3.83 24.04 10.21
N GLN A 6 3.86 23.43 11.38
CA GLN A 6 4.84 22.39 11.66
C GLN A 6 4.56 21.17 10.81
N LEU A 7 5.60 20.56 10.24
CA LEU A 7 5.45 19.32 9.46
C LEU A 7 5.09 18.15 10.37
N ALA A 8 4.18 17.31 9.89
CA ALA A 8 3.93 16.04 10.52
C ALA A 8 5.15 15.11 10.35
N PRO A 9 5.33 14.12 11.23
CA PRO A 9 6.37 13.11 11.05
C PRO A 9 6.22 12.40 9.72
N GLN A 10 7.35 11.98 9.12
CA GLN A 10 7.37 11.17 7.91
C GLN A 10 6.69 9.82 8.18
N PRO A 11 5.64 9.45 7.41
CA PRO A 11 5.07 8.12 7.53
C PRO A 11 6.13 7.05 7.26
N SER A 12 6.15 6.01 8.08
CA SER A 12 7.11 4.91 7.94
C SER A 12 6.52 3.62 8.47
N VAL A 13 7.06 2.50 8.01
CA VAL A 13 6.65 1.18 8.47
C VAL A 13 7.86 0.43 9.03
N PRO A 14 7.65 -0.43 10.04
CA PRO A 14 8.73 -1.22 10.58
C PRO A 14 9.27 -2.20 9.55
N VAL A 15 10.56 -2.52 9.66
CA VAL A 15 11.21 -3.57 8.86
C VAL A 15 11.61 -4.69 9.81
N LEU A 16 11.16 -5.88 9.51
CA LEU A 16 11.42 -7.04 10.37
C LEU A 16 12.92 -7.27 10.50
N GLY A 17 13.39 -7.45 11.73
CA GLY A 17 14.78 -7.76 12.02
C GLY A 17 15.73 -6.57 12.05
N GLN A 18 15.25 -5.34 11.95
CA GLN A 18 16.11 -4.17 12.07
C GLN A 18 15.42 -3.00 12.76
N ALA A 19 16.21 -2.05 13.27
CA ALA A 19 15.69 -0.89 13.99
C ALA A 19 15.21 0.22 13.05
N GLU A 20 15.80 0.31 11.88
CA GLU A 20 15.44 1.32 10.87
C GLU A 20 14.09 0.99 10.27
N LYS A 21 13.34 2.05 9.93
CA LYS A 21 12.02 1.94 9.32
C LYS A 21 12.07 2.32 7.86
N PHE A 22 11.17 1.74 7.09
CA PHE A 22 11.01 2.07 5.68
C PHE A 22 10.13 3.33 5.55
N PRO A 23 10.64 4.42 4.96
CA PRO A 23 9.84 5.64 4.78
C PRO A 23 8.83 5.45 3.65
N VAL A 24 7.59 5.84 3.91
CA VAL A 24 6.51 5.73 2.93
C VAL A 24 6.22 7.12 2.35
N ARG A 25 6.30 7.25 1.03
CA ARG A 25 6.02 8.50 0.33
C ARG A 25 4.75 8.43 -0.48
N ARG A 26 4.62 7.42 -1.32
CA ARG A 26 3.46 7.22 -2.19
C ARG A 26 2.97 5.79 -2.06
N ILE A 27 1.67 5.65 -2.10
CA ILE A 27 1.03 4.34 -2.09
C ILE A 27 0.24 4.22 -3.39
N TYR A 28 0.69 3.30 -4.24
CA TYR A 28 -0.01 2.96 -5.47
C TYR A 28 -0.80 1.69 -5.23
N CYS A 29 -2.09 1.74 -5.47
CA CYS A 29 -2.97 0.59 -5.37
C CYS A 29 -3.26 0.06 -6.77
N VAL A 30 -3.35 -1.26 -6.89
CA VAL A 30 -3.56 -1.92 -8.17
C VAL A 30 -4.96 -2.53 -8.16
N GLY A 31 -5.81 -2.01 -9.01
CA GLY A 31 -7.14 -2.58 -9.20
C GLY A 31 -7.14 -3.71 -10.21
N ARG A 32 -8.09 -4.65 -10.08
CA ARG A 32 -8.26 -5.81 -10.96
C ARG A 32 -7.05 -6.75 -11.01
N ASN A 33 -6.22 -6.73 -9.95
CA ASN A 33 -5.00 -7.53 -9.93
C ASN A 33 -5.28 -9.00 -9.53
N TYR A 34 -6.29 -9.23 -8.71
CA TYR A 34 -6.68 -10.57 -8.29
C TYR A 34 -7.84 -11.07 -9.14
N GLU A 35 -7.62 -12.16 -9.88
CA GLU A 35 -8.57 -12.67 -10.86
C GLU A 35 -9.95 -12.97 -10.28
N GLU A 36 -10.01 -13.63 -9.13
CA GLU A 36 -11.27 -13.95 -8.48
C GLU A 36 -12.06 -12.70 -8.07
N HIS A 37 -11.37 -11.72 -7.51
CA HIS A 37 -12.00 -10.46 -7.12
C HIS A 37 -12.52 -9.71 -8.36
N ALA A 38 -11.75 -9.69 -9.44
CA ALA A 38 -12.17 -9.07 -10.69
C ALA A 38 -13.47 -9.70 -11.23
N LYS A 39 -13.57 -11.02 -11.17
CA LYS A 39 -14.77 -11.74 -11.57
C LYS A 39 -15.98 -11.43 -10.70
N GLU A 40 -15.80 -11.31 -9.39
CA GLU A 40 -16.84 -10.91 -8.45
C GLU A 40 -17.40 -9.52 -8.77
N MET A 41 -16.55 -8.63 -9.27
CA MET A 41 -16.90 -7.27 -9.68
C MET A 41 -17.48 -7.20 -11.10
N GLY A 42 -17.66 -8.32 -11.79
CA GLY A 42 -18.22 -8.37 -13.13
C GLY A 42 -17.20 -8.25 -14.25
N PHE A 43 -15.90 -8.39 -13.96
CA PHE A 43 -14.84 -8.38 -14.95
C PHE A 43 -14.43 -9.80 -15.34
N THR A 44 -13.77 -9.95 -16.49
CA THR A 44 -13.32 -11.26 -16.98
C THR A 44 -12.03 -11.73 -16.30
N GLY A 45 -11.32 -10.85 -15.62
CA GLY A 45 -10.00 -11.13 -15.07
C GLY A 45 -8.87 -10.97 -16.08
N ARG A 46 -9.17 -10.57 -17.32
CA ARG A 46 -8.19 -10.39 -18.40
C ARG A 46 -7.91 -8.93 -18.72
N GLU A 47 -8.66 -8.00 -18.12
CA GLU A 47 -8.45 -6.58 -18.33
C GLU A 47 -7.10 -6.18 -17.72
N PRO A 48 -6.39 -5.21 -18.35
CA PRO A 48 -5.17 -4.68 -17.73
C PRO A 48 -5.48 -4.09 -16.35
N PRO A 49 -4.55 -4.16 -15.41
CA PRO A 49 -4.75 -3.52 -14.11
C PRO A 49 -4.84 -2.01 -14.27
N PHE A 50 -5.56 -1.37 -13.38
CA PHE A 50 -5.54 0.08 -13.25
C PHE A 50 -4.94 0.46 -11.91
N PHE A 51 -4.48 1.71 -11.82
CA PHE A 51 -3.82 2.18 -10.62
C PHE A 51 -4.57 3.35 -10.02
N PHE A 52 -4.59 3.42 -8.70
CA PHE A 52 -5.06 4.58 -7.95
C PHE A 52 -4.13 4.80 -6.76
N LEU A 53 -4.26 5.95 -6.11
CA LEU A 53 -3.34 6.36 -5.07
C LEU A 53 -4.07 6.50 -3.74
N LYS A 54 -3.36 6.19 -2.66
CA LYS A 54 -3.75 6.58 -1.31
C LYS A 54 -2.64 7.45 -0.72
N PRO A 55 -2.98 8.45 0.09
CA PRO A 55 -1.95 9.28 0.71
C PRO A 55 -1.17 8.49 1.76
N ALA A 56 0.12 8.78 1.85
CA ALA A 56 0.99 8.08 2.80
C ALA A 56 0.56 8.26 4.25
N ASP A 57 -0.02 9.41 4.59
CA ASP A 57 -0.49 9.69 5.93
C ASP A 57 -1.84 9.04 6.29
N ALA A 58 -2.48 8.36 5.34
CA ALA A 58 -3.65 7.51 5.62
C ALA A 58 -3.26 6.12 6.15
N LEU A 59 -1.97 5.84 6.23
CA LEU A 59 -1.45 4.54 6.65
C LEU A 59 -1.70 4.31 8.15
N VAL A 60 -2.26 3.17 8.47
CA VAL A 60 -2.35 2.66 9.84
C VAL A 60 -1.34 1.54 10.00
N VAL A 61 -0.33 1.75 10.83
CA VAL A 61 0.75 0.78 11.06
C VAL A 61 0.34 -0.17 12.18
N VAL A 62 0.41 -1.46 11.91
CA VAL A 62 0.18 -2.51 12.90
C VAL A 62 1.46 -3.32 13.03
N ASN A 63 2.10 -3.23 14.20
CA ASN A 63 3.33 -3.96 14.46
C ASN A 63 3.06 -5.45 14.60
N GLU A 64 4.09 -6.25 14.35
CA GLU A 64 4.00 -7.71 14.53
C GLU A 64 3.49 -8.08 15.93
N GLY A 65 2.53 -8.96 15.97
CA GLY A 65 1.91 -9.40 17.24
C GLY A 65 0.91 -8.43 17.85
N ALA A 66 0.73 -7.24 17.26
CA ALA A 66 -0.23 -6.25 17.73
C ALA A 66 -1.55 -6.34 16.96
N THR A 67 -2.58 -5.71 17.53
CA THR A 67 -3.86 -5.52 16.88
C THR A 67 -4.05 -4.02 16.63
N GLY A 68 -4.32 -3.67 15.38
CA GLY A 68 -4.61 -2.29 15.02
C GLY A 68 -6.11 -2.01 15.05
N GLU A 69 -6.45 -0.74 15.05
CA GLU A 69 -7.84 -0.29 15.03
C GLU A 69 -8.03 0.76 13.94
N MET A 70 -9.18 0.70 13.30
CA MET A 70 -9.63 1.70 12.33
C MET A 70 -11.08 2.06 12.65
N ALA A 71 -11.37 3.35 12.68
CA ALA A 71 -12.73 3.80 12.87
C ALA A 71 -13.61 3.39 11.69
N TYR A 72 -14.77 2.81 11.97
CA TYR A 72 -15.72 2.49 10.93
C TYR A 72 -16.29 3.79 10.33
N PRO A 73 -16.24 3.97 9.00
CA PRO A 73 -16.77 5.19 8.38
C PRO A 73 -18.25 5.38 8.66
N SER A 74 -18.65 6.61 9.01
CA SER A 74 -20.03 6.92 9.41
C SER A 74 -21.03 6.91 8.26
N LEU A 75 -20.56 7.04 7.03
CA LEU A 75 -21.44 7.19 5.85
C LEU A 75 -21.59 5.91 5.03
N THR A 76 -21.13 4.79 5.52
CA THR A 76 -21.28 3.49 4.85
C THR A 76 -21.80 2.45 5.81
N GLN A 77 -22.56 1.50 5.29
CA GLN A 77 -22.97 0.29 6.00
C GLN A 77 -22.38 -0.96 5.34
N ASN A 78 -21.49 -0.78 4.39
CA ASN A 78 -20.93 -1.87 3.59
C ASN A 78 -19.45 -1.64 3.34
N LEU A 79 -18.69 -1.56 4.43
CA LEU A 79 -17.26 -1.44 4.34
C LEU A 79 -16.63 -2.82 4.07
N HIS A 80 -15.82 -2.89 3.04
CA HIS A 80 -15.07 -4.09 2.70
C HIS A 80 -13.60 -3.94 3.07
N HIS A 81 -12.98 -5.05 3.44
CA HIS A 81 -11.54 -5.13 3.57
C HIS A 81 -10.98 -6.00 2.44
N GLU A 82 -9.78 -5.66 1.98
CA GLU A 82 -9.08 -6.42 0.96
C GLU A 82 -7.68 -6.73 1.46
N ILE A 83 -7.39 -8.03 1.68
CA ILE A 83 -6.03 -8.45 2.01
C ILE A 83 -5.20 -8.40 0.73
N GLU A 84 -4.05 -7.74 0.81
CA GLU A 84 -3.20 -7.53 -0.36
C GLU A 84 -1.73 -7.75 -0.04
N LEU A 85 -0.99 -8.15 -1.06
CA LEU A 85 0.46 -8.16 -1.03
C LEU A 85 0.96 -6.73 -1.24
N VAL A 86 1.75 -6.26 -0.29
CA VAL A 86 2.41 -4.96 -0.39
C VAL A 86 3.82 -5.16 -0.90
N VAL A 87 4.20 -4.38 -1.90
CA VAL A 87 5.54 -4.39 -2.46
C VAL A 87 6.19 -3.05 -2.16
N ALA A 88 7.30 -3.08 -1.42
CA ALA A 88 8.08 -1.88 -1.10
C ALA A 88 9.12 -1.66 -2.18
N ILE A 89 9.05 -0.53 -2.88
CA ILE A 89 10.00 -0.16 -3.92
C ILE A 89 11.16 0.60 -3.28
N GLY A 90 12.35 0.03 -3.37
CA GLY A 90 13.56 0.63 -2.77
C GLY A 90 14.40 1.42 -3.76
N THR A 91 14.32 1.11 -5.02
CA THR A 91 15.07 1.79 -6.08
C THR A 91 14.11 2.24 -7.16
N GLY A 92 14.05 3.53 -7.41
CA GLY A 92 13.21 4.09 -8.45
C GLY A 92 13.69 3.72 -9.85
N GLY A 93 12.87 3.99 -10.85
CA GLY A 93 13.23 3.75 -12.23
C GLY A 93 12.11 4.12 -13.19
N ARG A 94 12.41 3.96 -14.46
CA ARG A 94 11.50 4.27 -15.55
C ARG A 94 11.69 3.23 -16.66
N ASN A 95 10.60 2.85 -17.29
CA ASN A 95 10.61 1.87 -18.38
C ASN A 95 11.34 0.57 -18.01
N ILE A 96 11.04 0.10 -16.80
CA ILE A 96 11.69 -1.09 -16.22
C ILE A 96 11.15 -2.33 -16.92
N LYS A 97 12.04 -3.16 -17.44
CA LYS A 97 11.66 -4.45 -18.03
C LYS A 97 11.23 -5.42 -16.92
N ALA A 98 10.29 -6.29 -17.22
CA ALA A 98 9.81 -7.29 -16.26
C ALA A 98 10.96 -8.13 -15.68
N ALA A 99 11.95 -8.48 -16.49
CA ALA A 99 13.12 -9.25 -16.04
C ALA A 99 13.97 -8.50 -14.99
N ASP A 100 13.87 -7.17 -14.93
CA ASP A 100 14.63 -6.33 -14.03
C ASP A 100 13.81 -5.82 -12.83
N ALA A 101 12.52 -6.12 -12.79
CA ALA A 101 11.61 -5.56 -11.79
C ALA A 101 12.04 -5.88 -10.36
N GLU A 102 12.51 -7.09 -10.09
CA GLU A 102 12.93 -7.51 -8.74
C GLU A 102 14.09 -6.69 -8.19
N LYS A 103 14.93 -6.13 -9.04
CA LYS A 103 16.06 -5.29 -8.62
C LYS A 103 15.60 -3.99 -7.96
N HIS A 104 14.37 -3.60 -8.18
CA HIS A 104 13.79 -2.38 -7.64
C HIS A 104 13.01 -2.61 -6.35
N ILE A 105 12.77 -3.87 -6.00
CA ILE A 105 11.97 -4.23 -4.83
C ILE A 105 12.87 -4.30 -3.60
N TYR A 106 12.48 -3.58 -2.55
CA TYR A 106 13.13 -3.66 -1.24
C TYR A 106 12.63 -4.86 -0.44
N GLY A 107 11.33 -5.07 -0.43
CA GLY A 107 10.73 -6.14 0.35
C GLY A 107 9.22 -6.19 0.18
N TYR A 108 8.60 -7.01 1.01
CA TYR A 108 7.18 -7.32 0.93
C TYR A 108 6.52 -7.20 2.30
N ALA A 109 5.23 -6.97 2.30
CA ALA A 109 4.42 -6.95 3.51
C ALA A 109 2.99 -7.39 3.18
N VAL A 110 2.18 -7.55 4.21
CA VAL A 110 0.75 -7.77 4.08
C VAL A 110 0.05 -6.46 4.44
N GLY A 111 -0.93 -6.07 3.65
CA GLY A 111 -1.73 -4.89 3.89
C GLY A 111 -3.22 -5.18 3.78
N LEU A 112 -3.99 -4.29 4.36
CA LEU A 112 -5.43 -4.25 4.15
C LEU A 112 -5.78 -2.95 3.42
N ASP A 113 -6.41 -3.07 2.28
CA ASP A 113 -7.01 -1.93 1.58
C ASP A 113 -8.46 -1.81 2.05
N MET A 114 -8.73 -0.69 2.71
CA MET A 114 -10.04 -0.43 3.32
C MET A 114 -10.85 0.57 2.52
#